data_4a90121d7f3ea7dad002ac697aa413fa
#
_entry.id   4a90121d7f3ea7dad002ac697aa413fa
#
_cell.length_a   1.000
_cell.length_b   1.000
_cell.length_c   1.000
_cell.angle_alpha   90.00
_cell.angle_beta   90.00
_cell.angle_gamma   90.00
#
_symmetry.space_group_name_H-M   'P 1'
#
loop_
_entity.id
_entity.type
_entity.pdbx_description
1 polymer ?
#
loop_
_entity_poly.entity_id
_entity_poly.type
_entity_poly.pdbx_seq_one_letter_code
_entity_poly.pdbx_strand_id
1 'polypeptide(L)'
;MQMKLTFNRWTKEAGPRVEGSQPIDISKVQAPCIVRNPSGGYRLFYTAIGPAKPYPACQGYILSAVSDDGLIFQKEPGIRLAPQPSLQHVSRRVLAPTIGEHEEGRWRMYFEARGPFGTPAVICSAVSSDMLSWEMEDGVRLESPGGVGGPRYLPLPGGGGRLYVCSTELGQSDESVSKPVISAVTSDSLLFELEPGFRIRDNQSDYDTKGITAAEVIPPAVEGSPYTMVYSTWQDVPPGSVVPPHPSGDTNASESGSREDFAAASIASDMAGYRSRIFVARSPDGLEWGKGECVIDGAGYGADGIDAVHAEDMSVIKVSEGVYRMYYAACDK
;
A
#
# COMPACT_ATOMS: atom_id res chain seq x y z
N MET A 1 33.73 -12.56 -4.38
CA MET A 1 32.52 -13.38 -4.23
C MET A 1 31.36 -12.40 -4.02
N GLN A 2 30.59 -12.10 -5.07
CA GLN A 2 29.45 -11.19 -4.97
C GLN A 2 28.33 -11.90 -4.21
N MET A 3 27.96 -11.36 -3.08
CA MET A 3 26.85 -11.88 -2.29
C MET A 3 25.55 -11.57 -3.02
N LYS A 4 24.86 -12.60 -3.52
CA LYS A 4 23.56 -12.47 -4.18
C LYS A 4 22.52 -12.14 -3.11
N LEU A 5 22.05 -10.87 -3.08
CA LEU A 5 20.92 -10.48 -2.21
C LEU A 5 19.69 -11.30 -2.59
N THR A 6 19.14 -12.04 -1.65
CA THR A 6 18.03 -12.96 -1.94
C THR A 6 16.68 -12.50 -1.42
N PHE A 7 16.59 -11.48 -0.55
CA PHE A 7 15.32 -10.97 0.05
C PHE A 7 14.33 -12.06 0.56
N ASN A 8 14.78 -13.29 0.68
CA ASN A 8 13.94 -14.43 1.06
C ASN A 8 13.95 -14.67 2.58
N ARG A 9 14.78 -13.93 3.32
CA ARG A 9 14.87 -14.03 4.77
C ARG A 9 14.66 -12.67 5.40
N TRP A 10 13.59 -12.59 6.19
CA TRP A 10 13.26 -11.43 6.99
C TRP A 10 13.25 -11.82 8.47
N THR A 11 13.80 -10.98 9.31
CA THR A 11 13.72 -11.13 10.76
C THR A 11 12.77 -10.07 11.27
N LYS A 12 11.71 -10.49 11.97
CA LYS A 12 10.74 -9.57 12.57
C LYS A 12 11.40 -8.86 13.76
N GLU A 13 11.34 -7.55 13.73
CA GLU A 13 11.70 -6.69 14.86
C GLU A 13 10.47 -6.49 15.73
N ALA A 14 10.65 -6.49 17.05
CA ALA A 14 9.55 -6.45 18.02
C ALA A 14 8.76 -5.14 17.99
N GLY A 15 7.46 -5.24 18.19
CA GLY A 15 6.51 -4.15 18.40
C GLY A 15 6.12 -3.38 17.13
N PRO A 16 4.97 -2.70 17.19
CA PRO A 16 4.52 -1.81 16.12
C PRO A 16 5.37 -0.55 16.05
N ARG A 17 5.42 0.08 14.89
CA ARG A 17 6.11 1.37 14.67
C ARG A 17 5.16 2.55 14.82
N VAL A 18 3.93 2.38 14.39
CA VAL A 18 2.85 3.35 14.49
C VAL A 18 1.55 2.60 14.76
N GLU A 19 0.78 3.09 15.73
CA GLU A 19 -0.56 2.58 16.06
C GLU A 19 -1.58 3.71 15.99
N GLY A 20 -2.82 3.39 15.61
CA GLY A 20 -3.94 4.32 15.67
C GLY A 20 -4.27 4.67 17.12
N SER A 21 -4.34 5.95 17.45
CA SER A 21 -4.58 6.42 18.81
C SER A 21 -5.38 7.72 18.89
N GLN A 22 -5.65 8.33 17.75
CA GLN A 22 -6.36 9.60 17.61
C GLN A 22 -7.65 9.38 16.81
N PRO A 23 -8.68 10.21 16.97
CA PRO A 23 -9.90 10.06 16.15
C PRO A 23 -9.65 9.97 14.66
N ILE A 24 -8.61 10.63 14.15
CA ILE A 24 -8.25 10.65 12.73
C ILE A 24 -7.63 9.32 12.24
N ASP A 25 -7.03 8.53 13.11
CA ASP A 25 -6.32 7.30 12.75
C ASP A 25 -6.80 6.05 13.52
N ILE A 26 -7.88 6.19 14.32
CA ILE A 26 -8.31 5.14 15.25
C ILE A 26 -8.88 3.91 14.53
N SER A 27 -9.44 4.07 13.31
CA SER A 27 -10.00 2.94 12.59
C SER A 27 -8.94 2.09 11.94
N LYS A 28 -7.99 2.72 11.25
CA LYS A 28 -6.87 2.03 10.58
C LYS A 28 -5.66 2.94 10.43
N VAL A 29 -4.49 2.32 10.51
CA VAL A 29 -3.21 2.82 10.00
C VAL A 29 -2.64 1.77 9.06
N GLN A 30 -2.35 2.14 7.80
CA GLN A 30 -1.95 1.21 6.75
C GLN A 30 -1.15 1.90 5.63
N ALA A 31 -0.72 1.14 4.64
CA ALA A 31 -0.03 1.60 3.45
C ALA A 31 1.15 2.54 3.77
N PRO A 32 2.17 2.06 4.49
CA PRO A 32 3.35 2.85 4.80
C PRO A 32 4.14 3.22 3.54
N CYS A 33 4.79 4.39 3.59
CA CYS A 33 5.85 4.79 2.68
C CYS A 33 7.01 5.36 3.50
N ILE A 34 8.10 4.62 3.57
CA ILE A 34 9.29 5.02 4.31
C ILE A 34 10.30 5.72 3.40
N VAL A 35 10.79 6.88 3.83
CA VAL A 35 11.82 7.63 3.12
C VAL A 35 12.93 8.07 4.06
N ARG A 36 14.10 8.40 3.50
CA ARG A 36 15.13 9.13 4.26
C ARG A 36 14.64 10.54 4.52
N ASN A 37 14.77 10.98 5.76
CA ASN A 37 14.50 12.37 6.10
C ASN A 37 15.71 13.22 5.72
N PRO A 38 15.55 14.34 4.97
CA PRO A 38 16.66 15.21 4.59
C PRO A 38 17.49 15.73 5.77
N SER A 39 16.85 15.90 6.93
CA SER A 39 17.53 16.32 8.17
C SER A 39 18.20 15.18 8.95
N GLY A 40 18.18 13.97 8.41
CA GLY A 40 18.69 12.75 9.04
C GLY A 40 17.59 11.83 9.55
N GLY A 41 17.89 10.54 9.71
CA GLY A 41 16.94 9.52 10.10
C GLY A 41 15.91 9.17 9.04
N TYR A 42 14.68 8.92 9.43
CA TYR A 42 13.61 8.39 8.60
C TYR A 42 12.31 9.17 8.81
N ARG A 43 11.53 9.28 7.75
CA ARG A 43 10.12 9.71 7.83
C ARG A 43 9.24 8.61 7.23
N LEU A 44 8.24 8.20 7.98
CA LEU A 44 7.24 7.23 7.59
C LEU A 44 5.93 7.98 7.33
N PHE A 45 5.50 8.00 6.07
CA PHE A 45 4.15 8.42 5.71
C PHE A 45 3.24 7.19 5.77
N TYR A 46 1.99 7.40 6.12
CA TYR A 46 1.02 6.32 6.20
C TYR A 46 -0.40 6.83 5.98
N THR A 47 -1.25 5.92 5.54
CA THR A 47 -2.69 6.15 5.46
C THR A 47 -3.29 6.04 6.85
N ALA A 48 -4.09 7.02 7.23
CA ALA A 48 -4.92 7.02 8.42
C ALA A 48 -6.39 7.05 8.04
N ILE A 49 -7.22 6.22 8.67
CA ILE A 49 -8.65 6.16 8.48
C ILE A 49 -9.35 6.55 9.78
N GLY A 50 -10.26 7.50 9.70
CA GLY A 50 -11.03 7.99 10.85
C GLY A 50 -12.07 9.05 10.47
N PRO A 51 -12.93 9.43 11.41
CA PRO A 51 -13.19 8.77 12.69
C PRO A 51 -13.78 7.36 12.51
N ALA A 52 -13.76 6.56 13.56
CA ALA A 52 -14.22 5.18 13.49
C ALA A 52 -15.70 5.06 13.05
N LYS A 53 -16.57 5.93 13.55
CA LYS A 53 -18.01 5.94 13.23
C LYS A 53 -18.60 7.34 13.42
N PRO A 54 -19.68 7.70 12.72
CA PRO A 54 -20.35 6.95 11.65
C PRO A 54 -19.51 6.89 10.36
N TYR A 55 -19.62 5.81 9.63
CA TYR A 55 -18.83 5.57 8.43
C TYR A 55 -18.91 6.62 7.32
N PRO A 56 -20.06 7.25 7.03
CA PRO A 56 -20.09 8.34 6.05
C PRO A 56 -19.14 9.51 6.36
N ALA A 57 -18.77 9.70 7.63
CA ALA A 57 -17.78 10.70 8.05
C ALA A 57 -16.35 10.13 8.11
N CYS A 58 -16.19 8.83 7.94
CA CYS A 58 -14.89 8.16 7.93
C CYS A 58 -14.16 8.47 6.63
N GLN A 59 -13.05 9.19 6.72
CA GLN A 59 -12.24 9.61 5.58
C GLN A 59 -10.84 9.03 5.67
N GLY A 60 -10.10 9.09 4.56
CA GLY A 60 -8.71 8.69 4.50
C GLY A 60 -7.80 9.89 4.39
N TYR A 61 -6.74 9.89 5.19
CA TYR A 61 -5.75 10.98 5.29
C TYR A 61 -4.35 10.39 5.16
N ILE A 62 -3.39 11.22 4.75
CA ILE A 62 -1.97 10.88 4.84
C ILE A 62 -1.36 11.64 6.00
N LEU A 63 -0.80 10.89 6.94
CA LEU A 63 -0.07 11.38 8.11
C LEU A 63 1.40 10.98 8.02
N SER A 64 2.21 11.43 9.00
CA SER A 64 3.61 11.03 9.08
C SER A 64 4.11 10.87 10.52
N ALA A 65 5.21 10.14 10.64
CA ALA A 65 5.98 9.97 11.86
C ALA A 65 7.49 9.98 11.52
N VAL A 66 8.32 10.42 12.43
CA VAL A 66 9.78 10.49 12.27
C VAL A 66 10.50 9.58 13.24
N SER A 67 11.69 9.15 12.86
CA SER A 67 12.56 8.30 13.66
C SER A 67 14.02 8.53 13.29
N ASP A 68 14.91 8.50 14.26
CA ASP A 68 16.35 8.57 14.04
C ASP A 68 16.93 7.22 13.60
N ASP A 69 16.39 6.12 14.13
CA ASP A 69 16.91 4.76 13.95
C ASP A 69 16.03 3.85 13.07
N GLY A 70 14.81 4.31 12.75
CA GLY A 70 13.80 3.54 12.01
C GLY A 70 13.11 2.46 12.86
N LEU A 71 13.27 2.49 14.18
CA LEU A 71 12.65 1.55 15.13
C LEU A 71 11.63 2.22 16.02
N ILE A 72 11.96 3.39 16.54
CA ILE A 72 11.09 4.17 17.43
C ILE A 72 10.61 5.39 16.65
N PHE A 73 9.31 5.45 16.37
CA PHE A 73 8.69 6.52 15.62
C PHE A 73 7.88 7.45 16.53
N GLN A 74 8.01 8.74 16.27
CA GLN A 74 7.20 9.77 16.89
C GLN A 74 6.26 10.36 15.82
N LYS A 75 4.95 10.28 16.05
CA LYS A 75 3.95 10.90 15.18
C LYS A 75 4.17 12.41 15.08
N GLU A 76 4.19 12.93 13.86
CA GLU A 76 4.27 14.37 13.61
C GLU A 76 2.88 15.00 13.69
N PRO A 77 2.74 16.18 14.28
CA PRO A 77 1.46 16.88 14.35
C PRO A 77 1.00 17.34 12.97
N GLY A 78 -0.32 17.39 12.76
CA GLY A 78 -0.97 17.84 11.54
C GLY A 78 -1.13 16.76 10.48
N ILE A 79 -1.84 17.12 9.43
CA ILE A 79 -2.20 16.25 8.30
C ILE A 79 -1.27 16.60 7.14
N ARG A 80 -0.67 15.57 6.50
CA ARG A 80 0.18 15.78 5.32
C ARG A 80 -0.67 16.02 4.09
N LEU A 81 -1.71 15.22 3.92
CA LEU A 81 -2.67 15.38 2.83
C LEU A 81 -4.07 14.98 3.30
N ALA A 82 -5.07 15.78 2.93
CA ALA A 82 -6.48 15.56 3.24
C ALA A 82 -7.33 15.53 1.97
N PRO A 83 -8.48 14.86 1.99
CA PRO A 83 -9.45 14.97 0.92
C PRO A 83 -9.84 16.43 0.65
N GLN A 84 -10.17 16.71 -0.61
CA GLN A 84 -10.67 18.02 -1.05
C GLN A 84 -12.09 17.88 -1.58
N PRO A 85 -13.13 18.23 -0.82
CA PRO A 85 -14.52 18.05 -1.21
C PRO A 85 -14.92 18.74 -2.52
N SER A 86 -14.19 19.77 -2.93
CA SER A 86 -14.41 20.48 -4.19
C SER A 86 -13.93 19.72 -5.43
N LEU A 87 -13.05 18.73 -5.26
CA LEU A 87 -12.51 17.90 -6.34
C LEU A 87 -13.16 16.52 -6.28
N GLN A 88 -14.00 16.18 -7.27
CA GLN A 88 -14.80 14.95 -7.26
C GLN A 88 -13.97 13.70 -6.97
N HIS A 89 -12.86 13.50 -7.67
CA HIS A 89 -12.01 12.30 -7.56
C HIS A 89 -11.18 12.22 -6.27
N VAL A 90 -11.07 13.31 -5.50
CA VAL A 90 -10.30 13.38 -4.23
C VAL A 90 -11.21 13.72 -3.04
N SER A 91 -12.54 13.71 -3.23
CA SER A 91 -13.47 14.27 -2.25
C SER A 91 -13.65 13.45 -0.98
N ARG A 92 -13.25 12.17 -1.00
CA ARG A 92 -13.47 11.24 0.12
C ARG A 92 -12.19 10.78 0.78
N ARG A 93 -11.17 10.37 0.02
CA ARG A 93 -9.97 9.75 0.57
C ARG A 93 -8.73 10.06 -0.23
N VAL A 94 -7.62 10.19 0.48
CA VAL A 94 -6.25 10.16 -0.01
C VAL A 94 -5.52 9.05 0.71
N LEU A 95 -4.96 8.08 -0.03
CA LEU A 95 -4.50 6.80 0.49
C LEU A 95 -3.17 6.39 -0.14
N ALA A 96 -2.47 5.46 0.48
CA ALA A 96 -1.33 4.73 -0.08
C ALA A 96 -0.28 5.66 -0.73
N PRO A 97 0.38 6.52 0.05
CA PRO A 97 1.38 7.43 -0.48
C PRO A 97 2.62 6.67 -0.99
N THR A 98 3.21 7.18 -2.07
CA THR A 98 4.58 6.86 -2.49
C THR A 98 5.30 8.14 -2.86
N ILE A 99 6.56 8.29 -2.45
CA ILE A 99 7.29 9.55 -2.57
C ILE A 99 8.58 9.33 -3.35
N GLY A 100 8.80 10.17 -4.35
CA GLY A 100 10.05 10.29 -5.09
C GLY A 100 10.61 11.71 -5.03
N GLU A 101 11.91 11.82 -5.12
CA GLU A 101 12.54 13.12 -5.39
C GLU A 101 12.19 13.55 -6.80
N HIS A 102 11.68 14.77 -6.95
CA HIS A 102 11.21 15.30 -8.23
C HIS A 102 12.25 16.23 -8.87
N GLU A 103 12.78 17.13 -8.08
CA GLU A 103 13.85 18.07 -8.40
C GLU A 103 14.72 18.23 -7.14
N GLU A 104 15.88 18.80 -7.27
CA GLU A 104 16.77 19.02 -6.12
C GLU A 104 16.04 19.74 -4.98
N GLY A 105 15.90 19.08 -3.84
CA GLY A 105 15.22 19.59 -2.66
C GLY A 105 13.70 19.70 -2.78
N ARG A 106 13.09 19.08 -3.79
CA ARG A 106 11.63 18.98 -3.93
C ARG A 106 11.20 17.52 -4.08
N TRP A 107 10.08 17.18 -3.44
CA TRP A 107 9.50 15.84 -3.45
C TRP A 107 8.13 15.86 -4.07
N ARG A 108 7.81 14.78 -4.79
CA ARG A 108 6.46 14.51 -5.27
C ARG A 108 5.93 13.25 -4.60
N MET A 109 4.73 13.35 -4.07
CA MET A 109 3.95 12.24 -3.55
C MET A 109 2.92 11.84 -4.60
N TYR A 110 2.89 10.57 -4.98
CA TYR A 110 1.74 10.00 -5.68
C TYR A 110 0.90 9.25 -4.65
N PHE A 111 -0.41 9.30 -4.83
CA PHE A 111 -1.34 8.70 -3.89
C PHE A 111 -2.62 8.24 -4.59
N GLU A 112 -3.28 7.25 -4.01
CA GLU A 112 -4.60 6.83 -4.43
C GLU A 112 -5.63 7.86 -3.97
N ALA A 113 -6.44 8.33 -4.89
CA ALA A 113 -7.52 9.27 -4.65
C ALA A 113 -8.88 8.60 -4.87
N ARG A 114 -9.80 8.82 -3.94
CA ARG A 114 -11.18 8.30 -4.03
C ARG A 114 -12.21 9.40 -3.89
N GLY A 115 -13.11 9.40 -4.84
CA GLY A 115 -14.33 10.20 -4.86
C GLY A 115 -15.53 9.46 -4.26
N PRO A 116 -16.77 9.90 -4.62
CA PRO A 116 -17.99 9.22 -4.24
C PRO A 116 -18.04 7.78 -4.74
N PHE A 117 -18.87 6.98 -4.08
CA PHE A 117 -19.10 5.59 -4.51
C PHE A 117 -19.49 5.52 -5.99
N GLY A 118 -18.99 4.50 -6.68
CA GLY A 118 -19.21 4.29 -8.11
C GLY A 118 -18.25 5.04 -9.03
N THR A 119 -17.40 5.92 -8.48
CA THR A 119 -16.30 6.51 -9.26
C THR A 119 -15.05 5.66 -9.11
N PRO A 120 -14.34 5.35 -10.23
CA PRO A 120 -13.08 4.63 -10.15
C PRO A 120 -12.04 5.38 -9.29
N ALA A 121 -11.24 4.64 -8.56
CA ALA A 121 -10.07 5.19 -7.90
C ALA A 121 -9.04 5.60 -8.96
N VAL A 122 -8.33 6.70 -8.71
CA VAL A 122 -7.31 7.25 -9.61
C VAL A 122 -6.03 7.58 -8.83
N ILE A 123 -4.93 7.77 -9.53
CA ILE A 123 -3.70 8.27 -8.94
C ILE A 123 -3.58 9.76 -9.17
N CYS A 124 -3.39 10.50 -8.09
CA CYS A 124 -3.09 11.92 -8.08
C CYS A 124 -1.70 12.19 -7.49
N SER A 125 -1.29 13.45 -7.47
CA SER A 125 0.00 13.84 -6.88
C SER A 125 -0.08 15.15 -6.10
N ALA A 126 0.91 15.32 -5.23
CA ALA A 126 1.18 16.54 -4.49
C ALA A 126 2.68 16.79 -4.41
N VAL A 127 3.11 18.04 -4.31
CA VAL A 127 4.51 18.44 -4.20
C VAL A 127 4.81 19.12 -2.88
N SER A 128 6.05 19.00 -2.44
CA SER A 128 6.53 19.60 -1.18
C SER A 128 8.01 19.95 -1.27
N SER A 129 8.42 21.00 -0.57
CA SER A 129 9.82 21.37 -0.36
C SER A 129 10.35 21.00 1.04
N ASP A 130 9.46 20.58 1.96
CA ASP A 130 9.80 20.27 3.35
C ASP A 130 9.31 18.91 3.84
N MET A 131 8.59 18.16 2.98
CA MET A 131 7.89 16.91 3.30
C MET A 131 6.83 17.03 4.42
N LEU A 132 6.47 18.24 4.82
CA LEU A 132 5.46 18.50 5.86
C LEU A 132 4.23 19.17 5.27
N SER A 133 4.46 20.16 4.42
CA SER A 133 3.43 20.92 3.73
C SER A 133 3.36 20.44 2.28
N TRP A 134 2.22 19.90 1.87
CA TRP A 134 2.01 19.32 0.56
C TRP A 134 0.96 20.11 -0.22
N GLU A 135 1.30 20.50 -1.41
CA GLU A 135 0.41 21.18 -2.35
C GLU A 135 -0.05 20.17 -3.40
N MET A 136 -1.37 19.96 -3.47
CA MET A 136 -1.96 19.04 -4.43
C MET A 136 -1.84 19.62 -5.84
N GLU A 137 -1.36 18.81 -6.77
CA GLU A 137 -1.24 19.18 -8.17
C GLU A 137 -2.56 18.92 -8.91
N ASP A 138 -2.90 19.81 -9.84
CA ASP A 138 -4.13 19.66 -10.63
C ASP A 138 -4.09 18.43 -11.54
N GLY A 139 -5.24 17.78 -11.67
CA GLY A 139 -5.48 16.68 -12.60
C GLY A 139 -5.09 15.29 -12.05
N VAL A 140 -5.35 14.29 -12.85
CA VAL A 140 -5.10 12.88 -12.58
C VAL A 140 -3.78 12.47 -13.23
N ARG A 141 -2.99 11.67 -12.51
CA ARG A 141 -1.70 11.14 -13.01
C ARG A 141 -1.88 9.83 -13.77
N LEU A 142 -2.78 8.98 -13.27
CA LEU A 142 -3.10 7.70 -13.88
C LEU A 142 -4.55 7.33 -13.55
N GLU A 143 -5.26 6.87 -14.57
CA GLU A 143 -6.61 6.31 -14.44
C GLU A 143 -6.77 5.04 -15.29
N SER A 144 -7.76 4.24 -14.94
CA SER A 144 -8.17 3.06 -15.70
C SER A 144 -9.70 2.91 -15.54
N PRO A 145 -10.40 2.34 -16.51
CA PRO A 145 -11.86 2.17 -16.43
C PRO A 145 -12.35 1.47 -15.17
N GLY A 146 -11.62 0.50 -14.66
CA GLY A 146 -11.94 -0.19 -13.41
C GLY A 146 -11.36 0.47 -12.15
N GLY A 147 -10.53 1.48 -12.32
CA GLY A 147 -9.79 2.14 -11.25
C GLY A 147 -8.41 1.54 -10.98
N VAL A 148 -7.56 2.33 -10.34
CA VAL A 148 -6.19 1.96 -9.94
C VAL A 148 -5.90 2.47 -8.53
N GLY A 149 -5.14 1.68 -7.76
CA GLY A 149 -4.81 2.03 -6.38
C GLY A 149 -3.44 1.53 -5.94
N GLY A 150 -3.04 1.88 -4.72
CA GLY A 150 -1.80 1.43 -4.10
C GLY A 150 -0.54 1.76 -4.90
N PRO A 151 -0.32 3.01 -5.36
CA PRO A 151 0.81 3.33 -6.22
C PRO A 151 2.14 3.10 -5.51
N ARG A 152 3.13 2.63 -6.28
CA ARG A 152 4.54 2.59 -5.88
C ARG A 152 5.39 3.13 -7.03
N TYR A 153 6.07 4.23 -6.75
CA TYR A 153 6.89 4.94 -7.73
C TYR A 153 8.33 4.43 -7.71
N LEU A 154 8.84 4.11 -8.88
CA LEU A 154 10.22 3.73 -9.10
C LEU A 154 10.85 4.70 -10.11
N PRO A 155 11.86 5.52 -9.72
CA PRO A 155 12.60 6.30 -10.69
C PRO A 155 13.37 5.38 -11.64
N LEU A 156 13.35 5.72 -12.94
CA LEU A 156 14.04 4.93 -13.97
C LEU A 156 15.41 5.54 -14.31
N PRO A 157 16.40 4.70 -14.63
CA PRO A 157 17.66 5.16 -15.17
C PRO A 157 17.43 5.99 -16.44
N GLY A 158 18.02 7.18 -16.51
CA GLY A 158 17.86 8.07 -17.67
C GLY A 158 16.73 9.09 -17.56
N GLY A 159 16.02 9.11 -16.45
CA GLY A 159 14.94 10.06 -16.15
C GLY A 159 13.55 9.46 -16.26
N GLY A 160 12.56 10.21 -15.76
CA GLY A 160 11.19 9.72 -15.64
C GLY A 160 11.01 8.65 -14.56
N GLY A 161 9.96 7.87 -14.66
CA GLY A 161 9.65 6.87 -13.65
C GLY A 161 8.61 5.86 -14.08
N ARG A 162 8.43 4.85 -13.26
CA ARG A 162 7.39 3.82 -13.39
C ARG A 162 6.56 3.79 -12.12
N LEU A 163 5.24 3.77 -12.28
CA LEU A 163 4.30 3.42 -11.22
C LEU A 163 3.90 1.96 -11.37
N TYR A 164 4.01 1.21 -10.28
CA TYR A 164 3.32 -0.06 -10.12
C TYR A 164 2.05 0.22 -9.32
N VAL A 165 0.92 -0.27 -9.81
CA VAL A 165 -0.39 -0.06 -9.20
C VAL A 165 -1.19 -1.37 -9.21
N CYS A 166 -2.09 -1.51 -8.25
CA CYS A 166 -3.08 -2.58 -8.28
C CYS A 166 -4.27 -2.13 -9.12
N SER A 167 -4.70 -2.94 -10.06
CA SER A 167 -5.99 -2.72 -10.73
C SER A 167 -7.10 -2.94 -9.72
N THR A 168 -8.02 -2.00 -9.63
CA THR A 168 -9.20 -2.11 -8.78
C THR A 168 -10.44 -2.47 -9.59
N GLU A 169 -10.27 -3.06 -10.78
CA GLU A 169 -11.41 -3.50 -11.58
C GLU A 169 -12.38 -4.25 -10.68
N LEU A 170 -13.32 -3.47 -10.18
CA LEU A 170 -14.46 -3.97 -9.45
C LEU A 170 -15.27 -4.71 -10.48
N GLY A 171 -15.05 -6.02 -10.46
CA GLY A 171 -15.56 -6.90 -11.47
C GLY A 171 -16.98 -6.59 -11.81
N GLN A 172 -17.23 -6.68 -12.98
CA GLN A 172 -18.45 -7.29 -13.43
C GLN A 172 -18.57 -8.59 -12.62
N SER A 173 -19.64 -8.74 -11.89
CA SER A 173 -20.27 -9.92 -11.24
C SER A 173 -19.62 -11.33 -11.31
N ASP A 174 -18.38 -11.46 -11.66
CA ASP A 174 -17.65 -12.72 -11.69
C ASP A 174 -16.65 -12.74 -10.53
N GLU A 175 -16.86 -13.63 -9.56
CA GLU A 175 -16.03 -13.83 -8.39
C GLU A 175 -14.58 -14.24 -8.73
N SER A 176 -14.31 -14.46 -10.01
CA SER A 176 -13.00 -14.84 -10.56
C SER A 176 -12.13 -13.65 -10.97
N VAL A 177 -12.54 -12.40 -10.77
CA VAL A 177 -11.76 -11.25 -11.25
C VAL A 177 -10.59 -10.94 -10.33
N SER A 178 -9.44 -11.25 -10.84
CA SER A 178 -8.12 -10.93 -10.36
C SER A 178 -7.91 -9.42 -10.18
N LYS A 179 -7.23 -9.04 -9.12
CA LYS A 179 -6.67 -7.69 -8.95
C LYS A 179 -5.18 -7.75 -9.24
N PRO A 180 -4.76 -7.66 -10.51
CA PRO A 180 -3.36 -7.77 -10.86
C PRO A 180 -2.58 -6.51 -10.50
N VAL A 181 -1.27 -6.65 -10.40
CA VAL A 181 -0.35 -5.53 -10.50
C VAL A 181 -0.15 -5.20 -11.98
N ILE A 182 -0.35 -3.94 -12.32
CA ILE A 182 -0.04 -3.34 -13.62
C ILE A 182 1.01 -2.26 -13.44
N SER A 183 1.55 -1.72 -14.51
CA SER A 183 2.47 -0.60 -14.43
C SER A 183 2.21 0.44 -15.51
N ALA A 184 2.67 1.65 -15.25
CA ALA A 184 2.62 2.78 -16.16
C ALA A 184 3.92 3.58 -16.08
N VAL A 185 4.36 4.14 -17.19
CA VAL A 185 5.61 4.91 -17.30
C VAL A 185 5.33 6.37 -17.58
N THR A 186 6.27 7.20 -17.20
CA THR A 186 6.28 8.64 -17.47
C THR A 186 7.67 9.13 -17.78
N SER A 187 7.75 10.15 -18.63
CA SER A 187 8.99 10.91 -18.89
C SER A 187 9.02 12.25 -18.15
N ASP A 188 7.85 12.79 -17.79
CA ASP A 188 7.68 14.13 -17.18
C ASP A 188 7.22 14.09 -15.71
N SER A 189 6.99 12.88 -15.18
CA SER A 189 6.48 12.65 -13.82
C SER A 189 5.05 13.17 -13.58
N LEU A 190 4.33 13.56 -14.61
CA LEU A 190 2.97 14.10 -14.54
C LEU A 190 1.94 13.22 -15.23
N LEU A 191 2.24 12.75 -16.44
CA LEU A 191 1.35 11.86 -17.20
C LEU A 191 1.97 10.49 -17.29
N PHE A 192 1.20 9.48 -16.91
CA PHE A 192 1.63 8.09 -16.95
C PHE A 192 0.86 7.34 -18.03
N GLU A 193 1.58 6.62 -18.87
CA GLU A 193 1.05 5.75 -19.89
C GLU A 193 1.10 4.28 -19.43
N LEU A 194 -0.05 3.59 -19.47
CA LEU A 194 -0.12 2.18 -19.11
C LEU A 194 0.77 1.33 -20.01
N GLU A 195 1.59 0.48 -19.39
CA GLU A 195 2.38 -0.51 -20.08
C GLU A 195 1.55 -1.78 -20.35
N PRO A 196 1.69 -2.42 -21.52
CA PRO A 196 0.95 -3.63 -21.85
C PRO A 196 1.21 -4.78 -20.88
N GLY A 197 0.18 -5.57 -20.60
CA GLY A 197 0.26 -6.79 -19.81
C GLY A 197 0.23 -6.54 -18.30
N PHE A 198 0.33 -7.64 -17.57
CA PHE A 198 0.29 -7.66 -16.10
C PHE A 198 1.68 -7.93 -15.54
N ARG A 199 2.00 -7.32 -14.41
CA ARG A 199 3.27 -7.57 -13.71
C ARG A 199 3.15 -8.82 -12.85
N ILE A 200 2.13 -8.88 -12.02
CA ILE A 200 1.76 -10.06 -11.22
C ILE A 200 0.24 -10.23 -11.32
N ARG A 201 -0.21 -11.46 -11.47
CA ARG A 201 -1.62 -11.85 -11.34
C ARG A 201 -1.83 -12.66 -10.07
N ASP A 202 -3.08 -12.75 -9.63
CA ASP A 202 -3.52 -13.79 -8.71
C ASP A 202 -3.26 -15.19 -9.31
N ASN A 203 -3.29 -16.20 -8.46
CA ASN A 203 -3.02 -17.59 -8.83
C ASN A 203 -1.60 -17.88 -9.35
N GLN A 204 -0.65 -16.95 -9.19
CA GLN A 204 0.77 -17.22 -9.42
C GLN A 204 1.45 -17.92 -8.25
N SER A 205 0.80 -17.94 -7.07
CA SER A 205 1.16 -18.75 -5.92
C SER A 205 -0.07 -19.54 -5.44
N ASP A 206 0.15 -20.51 -4.55
CA ASP A 206 -0.96 -21.29 -3.97
C ASP A 206 -1.78 -20.46 -2.95
N TYR A 207 -1.43 -19.18 -2.75
CA TYR A 207 -1.94 -18.31 -1.70
C TYR A 207 -2.69 -17.07 -2.20
N ASP A 208 -2.55 -16.70 -3.46
CA ASP A 208 -3.09 -15.44 -4.02
C ASP A 208 -4.45 -15.64 -4.69
N THR A 209 -5.44 -16.09 -3.93
CA THR A 209 -6.74 -16.47 -4.47
C THR A 209 -7.75 -15.33 -4.55
N LYS A 210 -7.51 -14.19 -3.88
CA LYS A 210 -8.47 -13.08 -3.77
C LYS A 210 -7.97 -11.75 -4.34
N GLY A 211 -6.75 -11.70 -4.80
CA GLY A 211 -6.15 -10.53 -5.43
C GLY A 211 -4.99 -9.92 -4.65
N ILE A 212 -4.27 -9.06 -5.32
CA ILE A 212 -3.08 -8.40 -4.80
C ILE A 212 -3.49 -7.05 -4.21
N THR A 213 -2.96 -6.73 -3.02
CA THR A 213 -3.32 -5.51 -2.28
C THR A 213 -2.31 -4.39 -2.46
N ALA A 214 -1.03 -4.73 -2.54
CA ALA A 214 0.06 -3.77 -2.73
C ALA A 214 1.29 -4.44 -3.35
N ALA A 215 2.14 -3.63 -3.98
CA ALA A 215 3.40 -4.09 -4.55
C ALA A 215 4.47 -3.00 -4.45
N GLU A 216 5.60 -3.29 -3.80
CA GLU A 216 6.78 -2.43 -3.69
C GLU A 216 7.89 -2.99 -4.55
N VAL A 217 8.56 -2.17 -5.36
CA VAL A 217 9.62 -2.64 -6.25
C VAL A 217 10.97 -2.05 -5.87
N ILE A 218 11.91 -2.93 -5.62
CA ILE A 218 13.29 -2.61 -5.29
C ILE A 218 14.12 -2.77 -6.57
N PRO A 219 14.81 -1.71 -7.04
CA PRO A 219 15.64 -1.78 -8.22
C PRO A 219 16.86 -2.67 -8.02
N PRO A 220 17.54 -3.10 -9.09
CA PRO A 220 18.80 -3.83 -9.01
C PRO A 220 19.83 -3.09 -8.16
N ALA A 221 20.43 -3.80 -7.20
CA ALA A 221 21.48 -3.22 -6.34
C ALA A 221 22.79 -2.99 -7.09
N VAL A 222 23.04 -3.82 -8.10
CA VAL A 222 24.17 -3.73 -9.04
C VAL A 222 23.68 -4.11 -10.43
N GLU A 223 24.40 -3.65 -11.45
CA GLU A 223 24.11 -3.98 -12.84
C GLU A 223 24.05 -5.51 -13.05
N GLY A 224 23.02 -5.99 -13.76
CA GLY A 224 22.78 -7.41 -14.02
C GLY A 224 22.11 -8.18 -12.87
N SER A 225 21.86 -7.55 -11.71
CA SER A 225 20.99 -8.17 -10.71
C SER A 225 19.51 -7.97 -11.06
N PRO A 226 18.63 -8.85 -10.57
CA PRO A 226 17.20 -8.72 -10.84
C PRO A 226 16.56 -7.58 -10.02
N TYR A 227 15.48 -7.04 -10.55
CA TYR A 227 14.48 -6.33 -9.76
C TYR A 227 13.85 -7.29 -8.75
N THR A 228 13.43 -6.75 -7.62
CA THR A 228 12.70 -7.49 -6.60
C THR A 228 11.37 -6.79 -6.36
N MET A 229 10.27 -7.52 -6.48
CA MET A 229 8.96 -7.05 -6.04
C MET A 229 8.64 -7.72 -4.71
N VAL A 230 8.28 -6.92 -3.72
CA VAL A 230 7.63 -7.38 -2.49
C VAL A 230 6.16 -7.02 -2.65
N TYR A 231 5.26 -7.99 -2.51
CA TYR A 231 3.84 -7.76 -2.72
C TYR A 231 2.99 -8.53 -1.71
N SER A 232 1.80 -8.03 -1.44
CA SER A 232 0.84 -8.68 -0.55
C SER A 232 -0.39 -9.16 -1.30
N THR A 233 -0.93 -10.29 -0.86
CA THR A 233 -2.13 -10.88 -1.44
C THR A 233 -3.12 -11.27 -0.37
N TRP A 234 -4.40 -11.25 -0.74
CA TRP A 234 -5.47 -11.82 0.06
C TRP A 234 -5.76 -13.25 -0.32
N GLN A 235 -6.08 -14.05 0.67
CA GLN A 235 -6.53 -15.42 0.50
C GLN A 235 -7.65 -15.75 1.49
N ASP A 236 -8.44 -16.76 1.18
CA ASP A 236 -9.38 -17.32 2.12
C ASP A 236 -8.64 -17.97 3.29
N VAL A 237 -9.24 -17.93 4.47
CA VAL A 237 -8.75 -18.75 5.59
C VAL A 237 -8.96 -20.23 5.30
N PRO A 238 -8.13 -21.13 5.84
CA PRO A 238 -8.29 -22.56 5.66
C PRO A 238 -9.70 -23.02 6.05
N PRO A 239 -10.28 -23.99 5.33
CA PRO A 239 -11.57 -24.57 5.69
C PRO A 239 -11.60 -25.04 7.14
N GLY A 240 -12.67 -24.72 7.86
CA GLY A 240 -12.82 -25.06 9.27
C GLY A 240 -12.18 -24.09 10.26
N SER A 241 -11.56 -23.02 9.78
CA SER A 241 -11.08 -21.93 10.64
C SER A 241 -12.26 -21.24 11.34
N VAL A 242 -12.09 -20.95 12.62
CA VAL A 242 -13.06 -20.14 13.38
C VAL A 242 -12.64 -18.67 13.25
N VAL A 243 -13.47 -17.90 12.56
CA VAL A 243 -13.29 -16.45 12.45
C VAL A 243 -13.98 -15.79 13.65
N PRO A 244 -13.26 -15.07 14.50
CA PRO A 244 -13.87 -14.41 15.66
C PRO A 244 -14.76 -13.24 15.20
N PRO A 245 -15.71 -12.79 16.05
CA PRO A 245 -16.46 -11.57 15.78
C PRO A 245 -15.52 -10.38 15.59
N HIS A 246 -15.81 -9.53 14.58
CA HIS A 246 -15.01 -8.35 14.34
C HIS A 246 -15.06 -7.38 15.55
N PRO A 247 -13.91 -6.78 15.95
CA PRO A 247 -13.83 -5.89 17.13
C PRO A 247 -14.77 -4.69 17.07
N SER A 248 -15.17 -4.24 15.88
CA SER A 248 -16.14 -3.15 15.73
C SER A 248 -17.52 -3.47 16.29
N GLY A 249 -17.85 -4.75 16.48
CA GLY A 249 -19.19 -5.22 16.85
C GLY A 249 -20.26 -4.98 15.78
N ASP A 250 -19.86 -4.63 14.56
CA ASP A 250 -20.77 -4.37 13.44
C ASP A 250 -21.07 -5.68 12.71
N THR A 251 -22.17 -6.32 13.11
CA THR A 251 -22.65 -7.57 12.49
C THR A 251 -23.34 -7.34 11.15
N ASN A 252 -23.63 -6.10 10.77
CA ASN A 252 -24.38 -5.75 9.56
C ASN A 252 -23.49 -5.16 8.47
N ALA A 253 -22.17 -5.14 8.65
CA ALA A 253 -21.25 -4.56 7.67
C ALA A 253 -21.36 -5.21 6.28
N SER A 254 -21.71 -6.50 6.22
CA SER A 254 -21.97 -7.23 4.97
C SER A 254 -23.32 -6.91 4.34
N GLU A 255 -24.30 -6.48 5.14
CA GLU A 255 -25.67 -6.21 4.70
C GLU A 255 -25.89 -4.74 4.33
N SER A 256 -25.07 -3.85 4.88
CA SER A 256 -25.31 -2.40 4.82
C SER A 256 -25.28 -1.82 3.42
N GLY A 257 -24.94 -2.58 2.39
CA GLY A 257 -24.99 -2.12 1.00
C GLY A 257 -24.17 -0.84 0.75
N SER A 258 -23.62 -0.25 1.81
CA SER A 258 -22.81 0.95 1.72
C SER A 258 -21.40 0.59 1.27
N ARG A 259 -21.32 0.06 0.05
CA ARG A 259 -20.08 0.04 -0.72
C ARG A 259 -19.41 1.43 -0.78
N GLU A 260 -20.11 2.47 -0.32
CA GLU A 260 -19.57 3.81 -0.11
C GLU A 260 -18.56 3.90 1.01
N ASP A 261 -18.50 2.89 1.86
CA ASP A 261 -17.66 2.92 3.02
C ASP A 261 -16.55 1.88 2.92
N PHE A 262 -15.31 2.35 2.70
CA PHE A 262 -14.13 1.48 2.67
C PHE A 262 -13.95 0.72 3.99
N ALA A 263 -14.26 1.34 5.12
CA ALA A 263 -14.19 0.68 6.41
C ALA A 263 -15.22 -0.46 6.52
N ALA A 264 -16.44 -0.25 6.04
CA ALA A 264 -17.45 -1.31 5.98
C ALA A 264 -17.03 -2.46 5.07
N ALA A 265 -16.47 -2.16 3.89
CA ALA A 265 -15.96 -3.18 2.97
C ALA A 265 -14.81 -3.97 3.59
N SER A 266 -13.91 -3.29 4.31
CA SER A 266 -12.80 -3.92 5.02
C SER A 266 -13.30 -4.82 6.17
N ILE A 267 -14.25 -4.35 6.98
CA ILE A 267 -14.88 -5.14 8.03
C ILE A 267 -15.58 -6.37 7.44
N ALA A 268 -16.28 -6.22 6.31
CA ALA A 268 -16.92 -7.34 5.63
C ALA A 268 -15.91 -8.39 5.16
N SER A 269 -14.73 -7.98 4.68
CA SER A 269 -13.63 -8.88 4.32
C SER A 269 -13.09 -9.62 5.54
N ASP A 270 -12.88 -8.91 6.65
CA ASP A 270 -12.40 -9.51 7.90
C ASP A 270 -13.44 -10.51 8.44
N MET A 271 -14.72 -10.17 8.41
CA MET A 271 -15.80 -11.08 8.81
C MET A 271 -15.95 -12.30 7.89
N ALA A 272 -15.60 -12.17 6.61
CA ALA A 272 -15.56 -13.29 5.69
C ALA A 272 -14.35 -14.23 5.94
N GLY A 273 -13.42 -13.82 6.79
CA GLY A 273 -12.27 -14.62 7.17
C GLY A 273 -11.14 -14.57 6.14
N TYR A 274 -10.93 -13.44 5.51
CA TYR A 274 -9.75 -13.23 4.66
C TYR A 274 -8.51 -13.02 5.51
N ARG A 275 -7.37 -13.39 4.96
CA ARG A 275 -6.06 -13.10 5.51
C ARG A 275 -5.12 -12.61 4.44
N SER A 276 -4.10 -11.85 4.80
CA SER A 276 -3.08 -11.38 3.87
C SER A 276 -1.68 -11.85 4.24
N ARG A 277 -0.84 -12.00 3.22
CA ARG A 277 0.53 -12.52 3.29
C ARG A 277 1.43 -11.73 2.37
N ILE A 278 2.72 -11.68 2.71
CA ILE A 278 3.73 -10.98 1.91
C ILE A 278 4.61 -11.97 1.17
N PHE A 279 4.83 -11.68 -0.10
CA PHE A 279 5.58 -12.48 -1.06
C PHE A 279 6.72 -11.69 -1.69
N VAL A 280 7.68 -12.40 -2.25
CA VAL A 280 8.79 -11.82 -3.02
C VAL A 280 8.87 -12.48 -4.39
N ALA A 281 8.87 -11.67 -5.45
CA ALA A 281 9.10 -12.11 -6.84
C ALA A 281 10.33 -11.43 -7.42
N ARG A 282 10.86 -11.98 -8.52
CA ARG A 282 12.04 -11.49 -9.24
C ARG A 282 11.71 -11.22 -10.68
N SER A 283 12.37 -10.19 -11.23
CA SER A 283 12.27 -9.84 -12.64
C SER A 283 13.62 -9.40 -13.20
N PRO A 284 13.99 -9.77 -14.43
CA PRO A 284 15.19 -9.26 -15.07
C PRO A 284 15.06 -7.80 -15.53
N ASP A 285 13.84 -7.32 -15.80
CA ASP A 285 13.55 -6.07 -16.49
C ASP A 285 12.50 -5.18 -15.80
N GLY A 286 11.89 -5.67 -14.70
CA GLY A 286 10.78 -5.00 -14.02
C GLY A 286 9.41 -5.15 -14.71
N LEU A 287 9.33 -5.94 -15.79
CA LEU A 287 8.11 -6.17 -16.56
C LEU A 287 7.64 -7.62 -16.47
N GLU A 288 8.56 -8.56 -16.67
CA GLU A 288 8.28 -10.00 -16.59
C GLU A 288 8.70 -10.53 -15.21
N TRP A 289 7.74 -11.05 -14.46
CA TRP A 289 7.96 -11.46 -13.07
C TRP A 289 7.79 -12.96 -12.90
N GLY A 290 8.72 -13.55 -12.15
CA GLY A 290 8.63 -14.95 -11.76
C GLY A 290 7.56 -15.18 -10.68
N LYS A 291 7.31 -16.46 -10.38
CA LYS A 291 6.41 -16.88 -9.28
C LYS A 291 6.94 -16.34 -7.94
N GLY A 292 6.03 -15.82 -7.12
CA GLY A 292 6.36 -15.31 -5.79
C GLY A 292 6.57 -16.41 -4.75
N GLU A 293 7.45 -16.14 -3.80
CA GLU A 293 7.68 -16.94 -2.59
C GLU A 293 7.14 -16.21 -1.37
N CYS A 294 6.37 -16.87 -0.50
CA CYS A 294 5.88 -16.30 0.75
C CYS A 294 7.04 -16.05 1.71
N VAL A 295 7.16 -14.84 2.21
CA VAL A 295 8.23 -14.42 3.13
C VAL A 295 7.72 -13.96 4.49
N ILE A 296 6.46 -13.51 4.58
CA ILE A 296 5.77 -13.23 5.84
C ILE A 296 4.45 -14.00 5.80
N ASP A 297 4.37 -15.01 6.65
CA ASP A 297 3.17 -15.83 6.85
C ASP A 297 2.76 -15.75 8.33
N GLY A 298 1.51 -15.41 8.61
CA GLY A 298 0.97 -15.39 9.95
C GLY A 298 0.28 -16.71 10.28
N ALA A 299 0.15 -17.02 11.56
CA ALA A 299 -0.40 -18.26 12.04
C ALA A 299 -1.94 -18.34 11.95
N GLY A 300 -2.61 -17.23 11.63
CA GLY A 300 -4.07 -17.15 11.48
C GLY A 300 -4.79 -16.66 12.72
N TYR A 301 -6.12 -16.65 12.64
CA TYR A 301 -6.98 -16.18 13.74
C TYR A 301 -6.73 -16.98 15.04
N GLY A 302 -6.66 -16.24 16.15
CA GLY A 302 -6.44 -16.81 17.49
C GLY A 302 -4.99 -17.15 17.81
N ALA A 303 -4.05 -16.91 16.91
CA ALA A 303 -2.63 -17.06 17.18
C ALA A 303 -2.02 -15.77 17.76
N ASP A 304 -0.92 -15.93 18.49
CA ASP A 304 -0.14 -14.81 18.97
C ASP A 304 0.59 -14.11 17.83
N GLY A 305 0.68 -12.78 17.92
CA GLY A 305 1.42 -11.94 16.99
C GLY A 305 0.54 -10.87 16.33
N ILE A 306 1.07 -9.66 16.24
CA ILE A 306 0.36 -8.49 15.70
C ILE A 306 0.03 -8.62 14.20
N ASP A 307 0.62 -9.57 13.50
CA ASP A 307 0.44 -9.88 12.08
C ASP A 307 -0.08 -11.31 11.84
N ALA A 308 -0.73 -11.87 12.84
CA ALA A 308 -1.22 -13.25 12.77
C ALA A 308 -2.24 -13.44 11.64
N VAL A 309 -3.09 -12.46 11.39
CA VAL A 309 -4.13 -12.51 10.35
C VAL A 309 -3.71 -11.74 9.11
N HIS A 310 -3.32 -10.48 9.25
CA HIS A 310 -2.96 -9.64 8.13
C HIS A 310 -1.52 -9.13 8.21
N ALA A 311 -0.79 -9.31 7.11
CA ALA A 311 0.48 -8.68 6.80
C ALA A 311 0.41 -8.17 5.36
N GLU A 312 0.33 -6.84 5.17
CA GLU A 312 0.08 -6.24 3.87
C GLU A 312 0.66 -4.82 3.74
N ASP A 313 0.50 -4.21 2.57
CA ASP A 313 0.83 -2.80 2.32
C ASP A 313 2.26 -2.45 2.75
N MET A 314 3.25 -3.12 2.17
CA MET A 314 4.64 -2.94 2.58
C MET A 314 5.32 -1.74 1.91
N SER A 315 6.34 -1.20 2.59
CA SER A 315 7.35 -0.31 2.04
C SER A 315 8.74 -0.71 2.51
N VAL A 316 9.71 -0.69 1.60
CA VAL A 316 11.07 -1.21 1.84
C VAL A 316 12.09 -0.11 1.66
N ILE A 317 13.02 0.02 2.59
CA ILE A 317 14.12 0.97 2.50
C ILE A 317 15.48 0.28 2.70
N LYS A 318 16.48 0.70 1.92
CA LYS A 318 17.87 0.31 2.13
C LYS A 318 18.42 1.04 3.37
N VAL A 319 18.79 0.31 4.40
CA VAL A 319 19.36 0.87 5.64
C VAL A 319 20.86 1.07 5.50
N SER A 320 21.55 0.05 5.00
CA SER A 320 22.98 0.08 4.69
C SER A 320 23.26 -0.87 3.51
N GLU A 321 24.54 -1.02 3.14
CA GLU A 321 24.89 -1.92 2.05
C GLU A 321 24.45 -3.35 2.35
N GLY A 322 23.60 -3.90 1.45
CA GLY A 322 23.04 -5.24 1.59
C GLY A 322 21.99 -5.42 2.69
N VAL A 323 21.64 -4.38 3.43
CA VAL A 323 20.66 -4.44 4.52
C VAL A 323 19.43 -3.60 4.18
N TYR A 324 18.26 -4.24 4.23
CA TYR A 324 16.97 -3.60 3.98
C TYR A 324 16.04 -3.77 5.18
N ARG A 325 15.17 -2.81 5.39
CA ARG A 325 14.10 -2.88 6.38
C ARG A 325 12.76 -2.71 5.68
N MET A 326 11.80 -3.55 6.04
CA MET A 326 10.44 -3.51 5.54
C MET A 326 9.48 -3.07 6.64
N TYR A 327 8.62 -2.13 6.32
CA TYR A 327 7.48 -1.71 7.14
C TYR A 327 6.21 -2.18 6.44
N TYR A 328 5.27 -2.72 7.19
CA TYR A 328 4.03 -3.25 6.63
C TYR A 328 2.86 -3.05 7.60
N ALA A 329 1.65 -3.02 7.08
CA ALA A 329 0.45 -3.02 7.89
C ALA A 329 0.21 -4.42 8.46
N ALA A 330 -0.16 -4.48 9.73
CA ALA A 330 -0.36 -5.72 10.46
C ALA A 330 -1.66 -5.68 11.26
N CYS A 331 -2.34 -6.83 11.34
CA CYS A 331 -3.54 -7.00 12.14
C CYS A 331 -3.60 -8.44 12.68
N ASP A 332 -4.04 -8.60 13.92
CA ASP A 332 -4.20 -9.88 14.60
C ASP A 332 -5.66 -10.33 14.72
N LYS A 333 -6.60 -9.51 14.21
CA LYS A 333 -8.07 -9.72 14.34
C LYS A 333 -8.79 -9.35 13.06
#